data_34036cca0f98030a6ad6e4625ed6740a
#
_entry.id   34036cca0f98030a6ad6e4625ed6740a
#
_cell.length_a   1.000
_cell.length_b   1.000
_cell.length_c   1.000
_cell.angle_alpha   90.00
_cell.angle_beta   90.00
_cell.angle_gamma   90.00
#
_symmetry.space_group_name_H-M   'P 1'
#
loop_
_entity.id
_entity.type
_entity.pdbx_description
1 polymer ?
#
loop_
_entity_poly.entity_id
_entity_poly.type
_entity_poly.pdbx_seq_one_letter_code
_entity_poly.pdbx_strand_id
1 'polypeptide(L)'
;MTGNIINRAEAALTGKTVLKKLGIRKSEMPALMSKTGWKKKMLNCLGESRFKAADILKAVKPLMNEFAAEPAEGWLEFACKVSRAGLYPENFALDLEYEDEKKALIILMESCRAAIEAERAAYPDAAKTSLRLLDSEATAGCVSETEYIRFKEFWRSRYIFEFMRIYSEITPFNISEHISGVHYIAMHIGSQLAEKGLPVDMALMSGAAAGHDLGKFGCSERESARIPYLHYYYTDELLKRLNMPMIAHIASNHSTWDLELENLSVESLILIYADFRVKNYRTGGRERIKFYTLKQAFDVILGKLDNVDGAKHLR
;
A
#
# COMPACT_ATOMS: atom_id res chain seq x y z
N MET A 1 9.40 13.57 -16.75
CA MET A 1 8.89 13.00 -15.46
C MET A 1 9.23 13.86 -14.26
N THR A 2 10.48 14.19 -14.01
CA THR A 2 10.95 14.96 -12.84
C THR A 2 10.21 16.29 -12.62
N GLY A 3 10.02 17.11 -13.69
CA GLY A 3 9.25 18.36 -13.57
C GLY A 3 7.81 18.16 -13.13
N ASN A 4 7.16 17.08 -13.56
CA ASN A 4 5.80 16.74 -13.13
C ASN A 4 5.76 16.35 -11.64
N ILE A 5 6.75 15.61 -11.14
CA ILE A 5 6.87 15.27 -9.71
C ILE A 5 6.98 16.53 -8.88
N ILE A 6 7.86 17.45 -9.27
CA ILE A 6 8.10 18.72 -8.55
C ILE A 6 6.81 19.55 -8.47
N ASN A 7 6.13 19.73 -9.60
CA ASN A 7 4.90 20.52 -9.63
C ASN A 7 3.79 19.90 -8.79
N ARG A 8 3.64 18.56 -8.81
CA ARG A 8 2.67 17.84 -7.98
C ARG A 8 3.02 17.92 -6.50
N ALA A 9 4.29 17.75 -6.13
CA ALA A 9 4.74 17.86 -4.75
C ALA A 9 4.57 19.31 -4.22
N GLU A 10 4.90 20.31 -5.01
CA GLU A 10 4.67 21.72 -4.66
C GLU A 10 3.18 22.02 -4.43
N ALA A 11 2.32 21.55 -5.33
CA ALA A 11 0.87 21.69 -5.18
C ALA A 11 0.34 20.97 -3.94
N ALA A 12 0.82 19.74 -3.65
CA ALA A 12 0.42 19.00 -2.47
C ALA A 12 0.86 19.69 -1.18
N LEU A 13 2.14 20.08 -1.08
CA LEU A 13 2.71 20.71 0.11
C LEU A 13 2.14 22.12 0.37
N THR A 14 1.67 22.84 -0.66
CA THR A 14 0.98 24.13 -0.52
C THR A 14 -0.54 23.99 -0.38
N GLY A 15 -1.06 22.77 -0.42
CA GLY A 15 -2.48 22.47 -0.29
C GLY A 15 -3.02 22.73 1.12
N LYS A 16 -4.27 23.27 1.21
CA LYS A 16 -4.90 23.67 2.49
C LYS A 16 -4.86 22.57 3.55
N THR A 17 -5.12 21.32 3.18
CA THR A 17 -5.14 20.19 4.11
C THR A 17 -3.75 19.89 4.69
N VAL A 18 -2.73 19.91 3.85
CA VAL A 18 -1.34 19.67 4.27
C VAL A 18 -0.83 20.81 5.15
N LEU A 19 -1.05 22.06 4.75
CA LEU A 19 -0.68 23.23 5.55
C LEU A 19 -1.33 23.20 6.93
N LYS A 20 -2.61 22.80 7.03
CA LYS A 20 -3.28 22.63 8.32
C LYS A 20 -2.62 21.55 9.18
N LYS A 21 -2.24 20.41 8.59
CA LYS A 21 -1.54 19.33 9.31
C LYS A 21 -0.14 19.76 9.78
N LEU A 22 0.54 20.61 9.00
CA LEU A 22 1.87 21.15 9.33
C LEU A 22 1.80 22.30 10.34
N GLY A 23 0.63 22.89 10.57
CA GLY A 23 0.46 24.04 11.47
C GLY A 23 1.06 25.34 10.93
N ILE A 24 1.17 25.49 9.60
CA ILE A 24 1.77 26.68 8.96
C ILE A 24 0.81 27.38 8.01
N ARG A 25 1.07 28.66 7.76
CA ARG A 25 0.29 29.48 6.83
C ARG A 25 0.70 29.23 5.38
N LYS A 26 -0.20 29.52 4.44
CA LYS A 26 0.03 29.34 3.00
C LYS A 26 1.27 30.10 2.48
N SER A 27 1.59 31.26 3.04
CA SER A 27 2.75 32.08 2.67
C SER A 27 4.09 31.53 3.18
N GLU A 28 4.07 30.69 4.20
CA GLU A 28 5.29 30.18 4.85
C GLU A 28 5.92 29.02 4.07
N MET A 29 5.13 28.10 3.52
CA MET A 29 5.66 26.95 2.78
C MET A 29 6.54 27.35 1.58
N PRO A 30 6.14 28.26 0.68
CA PRO A 30 7.00 28.72 -0.42
C PRO A 30 8.31 29.35 0.09
N ALA A 31 8.28 30.09 1.20
CA ALA A 31 9.47 30.67 1.80
C ALA A 31 10.43 29.57 2.33
N LEU A 32 9.91 28.55 3.02
CA LEU A 32 10.69 27.40 3.48
C LEU A 32 11.29 26.61 2.31
N MET A 33 10.51 26.35 1.28
CA MET A 33 10.98 25.68 0.05
C MET A 33 12.11 26.46 -0.62
N SER A 34 12.00 27.79 -0.70
CA SER A 34 13.04 28.67 -1.25
C SER A 34 14.29 28.65 -0.37
N LYS A 35 14.15 28.86 0.96
CA LYS A 35 15.22 28.83 1.95
C LYS A 35 16.03 27.54 1.90
N THR A 36 15.37 26.40 1.79
CA THR A 36 16.00 25.07 1.77
C THR A 36 16.55 24.66 0.41
N GLY A 37 16.26 25.43 -0.64
CA GLY A 37 16.60 25.09 -2.01
C GLY A 37 15.91 23.81 -2.51
N TRP A 38 14.73 23.53 -1.96
CA TRP A 38 13.96 22.29 -2.18
C TRP A 38 13.82 21.94 -3.67
N LYS A 39 13.41 22.89 -4.51
CA LYS A 39 13.18 22.65 -5.94
C LYS A 39 14.45 22.20 -6.67
N LYS A 40 15.59 22.83 -6.39
CA LYS A 40 16.89 22.45 -6.96
C LYS A 40 17.33 21.07 -6.49
N LYS A 41 17.10 20.73 -5.21
CA LYS A 41 17.43 19.42 -4.65
C LYS A 41 16.56 18.32 -5.25
N MET A 42 15.26 18.57 -5.40
CA MET A 42 14.36 17.64 -6.10
C MET A 42 14.85 17.37 -7.54
N LEU A 43 15.21 18.41 -8.28
CA LEU A 43 15.76 18.25 -9.65
C LEU A 43 17.05 17.41 -9.67
N ASN A 44 17.93 17.61 -8.70
CA ASN A 44 19.22 16.90 -8.66
C ASN A 44 19.10 15.44 -8.20
N CYS A 45 18.15 15.13 -7.31
CA CYS A 45 17.99 13.79 -6.74
C CYS A 45 17.08 12.89 -7.58
N LEU A 46 16.15 13.48 -8.33
CA LEU A 46 15.21 12.74 -9.17
C LEU A 46 15.75 12.66 -10.59
N GLY A 47 16.30 11.50 -10.95
CA GLY A 47 16.66 11.18 -12.33
C GLY A 47 15.43 11.01 -13.22
N GLU A 48 15.65 10.59 -14.46
CA GLU A 48 14.57 10.32 -15.43
C GLU A 48 13.93 8.93 -15.24
N SER A 49 14.54 8.05 -14.44
CA SER A 49 14.06 6.70 -14.17
C SER A 49 13.16 6.63 -12.92
N ARG A 50 12.54 5.49 -12.69
CA ARG A 50 11.79 5.19 -11.44
C ARG A 50 12.60 5.57 -10.21
N PHE A 51 12.02 6.40 -9.34
CA PHE A 51 12.65 6.88 -8.11
C PHE A 51 12.50 5.85 -6.96
N LYS A 52 13.38 5.99 -5.97
CA LYS A 52 13.26 5.34 -4.67
C LYS A 52 12.82 6.35 -3.62
N ALA A 53 12.19 5.89 -2.55
CA ALA A 53 11.85 6.74 -1.41
C ALA A 53 13.11 7.39 -0.81
N ALA A 54 14.25 6.69 -0.81
CA ALA A 54 15.53 7.25 -0.40
C ALA A 54 15.99 8.45 -1.25
N ASP A 55 15.68 8.47 -2.54
CA ASP A 55 16.02 9.60 -3.42
C ASP A 55 15.11 10.81 -3.14
N ILE A 56 13.82 10.55 -2.89
CA ILE A 56 12.88 11.57 -2.43
C ILE A 56 13.33 12.13 -1.09
N LEU A 57 13.67 11.28 -0.12
CA LEU A 57 14.16 11.70 1.19
C LEU A 57 15.37 12.64 1.07
N LYS A 58 16.38 12.29 0.27
CA LYS A 58 17.56 13.16 0.05
C LYS A 58 17.15 14.56 -0.42
N ALA A 59 16.14 14.65 -1.29
CA ALA A 59 15.67 15.91 -1.82
C ALA A 59 14.89 16.74 -0.80
N VAL A 60 14.04 16.10 0.03
CA VAL A 60 13.13 16.79 0.95
C VAL A 60 13.68 16.94 2.38
N LYS A 61 14.72 16.19 2.74
CA LYS A 61 15.33 16.21 4.09
C LYS A 61 15.63 17.63 4.61
N PRO A 62 16.19 18.57 3.82
CA PRO A 62 16.42 19.92 4.32
C PRO A 62 15.13 20.68 4.65
N LEU A 63 14.03 20.39 3.94
CA LEU A 63 12.72 20.98 4.26
C LEU A 63 12.11 20.31 5.50
N MET A 64 12.30 19.01 5.67
CA MET A 64 11.87 18.27 6.86
C MET A 64 12.58 18.77 8.11
N ASN A 65 13.87 19.09 8.01
CA ASN A 65 14.69 19.61 9.12
C ASN A 65 14.28 21.01 9.60
N GLU A 66 13.43 21.73 8.87
CA GLU A 66 12.80 22.97 9.35
C GLU A 66 11.68 22.68 10.39
N PHE A 67 11.24 21.42 10.51
CA PHE A 67 10.19 20.99 11.44
C PHE A 67 10.74 20.13 12.58
N ALA A 68 11.63 19.19 12.30
CA ALA A 68 12.22 18.31 13.30
C ALA A 68 13.62 17.84 12.89
N ALA A 69 14.45 17.52 13.90
CA ALA A 69 15.70 16.80 13.69
C ALA A 69 15.43 15.37 13.21
N GLU A 70 16.40 14.80 12.49
CA GLU A 70 16.28 13.40 12.04
C GLU A 70 16.30 12.46 13.25
N PRO A 71 15.33 11.51 13.33
CA PRO A 71 15.33 10.47 14.34
C PRO A 71 16.59 9.59 14.28
N ALA A 72 16.99 9.01 15.41
CA ALA A 72 18.21 8.19 15.51
C ALA A 72 18.22 7.00 14.55
N GLU A 73 17.07 6.38 14.32
CA GLU A 73 16.85 5.29 13.35
C GLU A 73 16.83 5.77 11.89
N GLY A 74 16.76 7.08 11.64
CA GLY A 74 16.58 7.65 10.31
C GLY A 74 15.13 7.72 9.85
N TRP A 75 14.86 8.64 8.90
CA TRP A 75 13.49 8.98 8.49
C TRP A 75 12.68 7.83 7.86
N LEU A 76 13.31 6.92 7.10
CA LEU A 76 12.58 5.82 6.45
C LEU A 76 12.14 4.76 7.46
N GLU A 77 12.99 4.41 8.40
CA GLU A 77 12.65 3.47 9.48
C GLU A 77 11.62 4.08 10.42
N PHE A 78 11.80 5.36 10.77
CA PHE A 78 10.83 6.10 11.57
C PHE A 78 9.45 6.18 10.89
N ALA A 79 9.40 6.41 9.56
CA ALA A 79 8.16 6.39 8.81
C ALA A 79 7.44 5.02 8.92
N CYS A 80 8.20 3.93 8.84
CA CYS A 80 7.65 2.59 9.02
C CYS A 80 7.16 2.33 10.44
N LYS A 81 7.91 2.75 11.44
CA LYS A 81 7.54 2.66 12.87
C LYS A 81 6.23 3.40 13.15
N VAL A 82 6.13 4.67 12.75
CA VAL A 82 4.92 5.48 12.92
C VAL A 82 3.72 4.90 12.16
N SER A 83 3.93 4.43 10.93
CA SER A 83 2.84 3.84 10.13
C SER A 83 2.33 2.55 10.75
N ARG A 84 3.22 1.65 11.20
CA ARG A 84 2.83 0.40 11.87
C ARG A 84 2.10 0.67 13.18
N ALA A 85 2.59 1.58 14.01
CA ALA A 85 1.92 2.00 15.25
C ALA A 85 0.53 2.60 14.98
N GLY A 86 0.38 3.37 13.89
CA GLY A 86 -0.91 3.93 13.49
C GLY A 86 -1.91 2.90 12.96
N LEU A 87 -1.41 1.77 12.41
CA LEU A 87 -2.24 0.66 11.94
C LEU A 87 -2.55 -0.35 13.04
N TYR A 88 -1.58 -0.66 13.87
CA TYR A 88 -1.63 -1.74 14.89
C TYR A 88 -1.07 -1.22 16.23
N PRO A 89 -1.75 -0.28 16.89
CA PRO A 89 -1.26 0.35 18.13
C PRO A 89 -1.09 -0.66 19.27
N GLU A 90 -1.82 -1.75 19.26
CA GLU A 90 -1.71 -2.81 20.27
C GLU A 90 -0.38 -3.55 20.19
N ASN A 91 0.19 -3.65 18.97
CA ASN A 91 1.45 -4.37 18.69
C ASN A 91 2.65 -3.43 18.63
N PHE A 92 2.45 -2.16 18.33
CA PHE A 92 3.49 -1.17 18.06
C PHE A 92 3.18 0.17 18.72
N ALA A 93 3.20 0.21 20.05
CA ALA A 93 3.06 1.46 20.78
C ALA A 93 4.26 2.39 20.51
N LEU A 94 4.00 3.67 20.37
CA LEU A 94 5.01 4.71 20.37
C LEU A 94 5.14 5.25 21.81
N ASP A 95 6.33 5.15 22.39
CA ASP A 95 6.59 5.55 23.77
C ASP A 95 6.59 7.08 23.97
N LEU A 96 6.67 7.84 22.89
CA LEU A 96 6.80 9.31 22.90
C LEU A 96 5.83 9.96 21.90
N GLU A 97 5.43 11.19 22.21
CA GLU A 97 4.75 12.06 21.27
C GLU A 97 5.77 12.67 20.30
N TYR A 98 5.74 12.23 19.06
CA TYR A 98 6.62 12.73 17.99
C TYR A 98 5.86 13.73 17.10
N GLU A 99 5.34 14.82 17.70
CA GLU A 99 4.45 15.73 16.96
C GLU A 99 5.16 16.47 15.81
N ASP A 100 6.38 16.93 16.03
CA ASP A 100 7.14 17.66 15.02
C ASP A 100 7.75 16.71 13.98
N GLU A 101 8.22 15.53 14.38
CA GLU A 101 8.66 14.48 13.48
C GLU A 101 7.51 13.97 12.60
N LYS A 102 6.30 13.84 13.15
CA LYS A 102 5.10 13.49 12.35
C LYS A 102 4.78 14.58 11.33
N LYS A 103 4.96 15.88 11.65
CA LYS A 103 4.84 16.95 10.66
C LYS A 103 5.90 16.82 9.55
N ALA A 104 7.17 16.60 9.94
CA ALA A 104 8.23 16.36 8.96
C ALA A 104 7.92 15.15 8.06
N LEU A 105 7.38 14.04 8.60
CA LEU A 105 6.95 12.89 7.82
C LEU A 105 5.88 13.21 6.77
N ILE A 106 4.96 14.14 7.04
CA ILE A 106 3.96 14.55 6.04
C ILE A 106 4.62 15.06 4.77
N ILE A 107 5.73 15.81 4.90
CA ILE A 107 6.50 16.33 3.75
C ILE A 107 7.05 15.17 2.92
N LEU A 108 7.64 14.16 3.56
CA LEU A 108 8.15 12.98 2.88
C LEU A 108 7.02 12.20 2.18
N MET A 109 5.93 11.93 2.90
CA MET A 109 4.81 11.12 2.39
C MET A 109 4.09 11.80 1.21
N GLU A 110 3.82 13.11 1.28
CA GLU A 110 3.22 13.85 0.17
C GLU A 110 4.17 13.94 -1.05
N SER A 111 5.47 14.03 -0.81
CA SER A 111 6.46 14.01 -1.90
C SER A 111 6.57 12.63 -2.56
N CYS A 112 6.53 11.56 -1.76
CA CYS A 112 6.46 10.18 -2.29
C CYS A 112 5.16 9.96 -3.09
N ARG A 113 4.01 10.43 -2.59
CA ARG A 113 2.73 10.38 -3.31
C ARG A 113 2.80 11.08 -4.66
N ALA A 114 3.31 12.30 -4.68
CA ALA A 114 3.46 13.06 -5.93
C ALA A 114 4.35 12.34 -6.94
N ALA A 115 5.39 11.68 -6.46
CA ALA A 115 6.29 10.90 -7.29
C ALA A 115 5.61 9.62 -7.84
N ILE A 116 4.86 8.90 -7.01
CA ILE A 116 4.06 7.73 -7.42
C ILE A 116 3.02 8.12 -8.47
N GLU A 117 2.30 9.21 -8.26
CA GLU A 117 1.30 9.70 -9.21
C GLU A 117 1.91 10.16 -10.54
N ALA A 118 3.08 10.79 -10.49
CA ALA A 118 3.80 11.18 -11.70
C ALA A 118 4.34 9.96 -12.48
N GLU A 119 4.81 8.94 -11.76
CA GLU A 119 5.24 7.67 -12.36
C GLU A 119 4.07 6.96 -13.06
N ARG A 120 2.91 6.89 -12.40
CA ARG A 120 1.68 6.33 -13.01
C ARG A 120 1.27 7.06 -14.28
N ALA A 121 1.38 8.38 -14.29
CA ALA A 121 1.03 9.20 -15.45
C ALA A 121 2.04 9.06 -16.60
N ALA A 122 3.33 8.91 -16.30
CA ALA A 122 4.38 8.79 -17.31
C ALA A 122 4.49 7.38 -17.92
N TYR A 123 4.07 6.36 -17.19
CA TYR A 123 4.17 4.96 -17.61
C TYR A 123 2.81 4.26 -17.49
N PRO A 124 1.90 4.45 -18.46
CA PRO A 124 0.59 3.81 -18.45
C PRO A 124 0.68 2.28 -18.38
N ASP A 125 1.68 1.68 -19.01
CA ASP A 125 1.92 0.24 -18.99
C ASP A 125 2.41 -0.27 -17.63
N ALA A 126 2.96 0.62 -16.78
CA ALA A 126 3.25 0.31 -15.38
C ALA A 126 1.97 0.20 -14.52
N ALA A 127 0.80 0.37 -15.11
CA ALA A 127 -0.49 0.13 -14.44
C ALA A 127 -0.62 -1.29 -13.85
N LYS A 128 0.09 -2.27 -14.43
CA LYS A 128 0.18 -3.64 -13.92
C LYS A 128 0.94 -3.76 -12.59
N THR A 129 1.76 -2.79 -12.26
CA THR A 129 2.62 -2.77 -11.07
C THR A 129 2.40 -1.56 -10.18
N SER A 130 1.42 -0.72 -10.51
CA SER A 130 1.05 0.47 -9.74
C SER A 130 -0.40 0.38 -9.32
N LEU A 131 -0.63 0.31 -8.02
CA LEU A 131 -1.98 0.21 -7.47
C LEU A 131 -2.84 1.38 -7.92
N ARG A 132 -3.98 1.07 -8.53
CA ARG A 132 -5.02 2.02 -8.90
C ARG A 132 -6.33 1.56 -8.27
N LEU A 133 -6.91 2.40 -7.45
CA LEU A 133 -8.26 2.18 -6.93
C LEU A 133 -9.29 2.58 -8.00
N LEU A 134 -10.45 1.92 -7.98
CA LEU A 134 -11.56 2.25 -8.87
C LEU A 134 -12.04 3.68 -8.67
N ASP A 135 -12.49 4.29 -9.76
CA ASP A 135 -13.21 5.55 -9.71
C ASP A 135 -14.61 5.37 -9.08
N SER A 136 -15.16 6.45 -8.54
CA SER A 136 -16.45 6.41 -7.84
C SER A 136 -17.59 5.97 -8.76
N GLU A 137 -17.53 6.34 -10.03
CA GLU A 137 -18.51 5.96 -11.05
C GLU A 137 -18.52 4.45 -11.32
N ALA A 138 -17.37 3.81 -11.28
CA ALA A 138 -17.24 2.37 -11.48
C ALA A 138 -17.80 1.55 -10.31
N THR A 139 -18.01 2.19 -9.15
CA THR A 139 -18.51 1.54 -7.93
C THR A 139 -19.94 1.95 -7.58
N ALA A 140 -20.54 2.84 -8.34
CA ALA A 140 -21.91 3.30 -8.11
C ALA A 140 -22.90 2.14 -8.15
N GLY A 141 -23.70 2.00 -7.09
CA GLY A 141 -24.68 0.93 -6.95
C GLY A 141 -24.12 -0.41 -6.47
N CYS A 142 -22.82 -0.55 -6.21
CA CYS A 142 -22.25 -1.71 -5.53
C CYS A 142 -22.75 -1.80 -4.07
N VAL A 143 -23.00 -3.01 -3.59
CA VAL A 143 -23.47 -3.23 -2.20
C VAL A 143 -22.44 -2.72 -1.18
N SER A 144 -21.17 -2.88 -1.48
CA SER A 144 -20.06 -2.47 -0.61
C SER A 144 -19.56 -1.02 -0.85
N GLU A 145 -20.26 -0.21 -1.63
CA GLU A 145 -19.82 1.14 -2.01
C GLU A 145 -19.44 2.02 -0.80
N THR A 146 -20.25 1.99 0.25
CA THR A 146 -19.99 2.76 1.47
C THR A 146 -18.71 2.35 2.18
N GLU A 147 -18.44 1.04 2.29
CA GLU A 147 -17.19 0.54 2.87
C GLU A 147 -15.99 0.90 1.99
N TYR A 148 -16.16 0.81 0.68
CA TYR A 148 -15.12 1.15 -0.28
C TYR A 148 -14.74 2.63 -0.26
N ILE A 149 -15.70 3.54 -0.10
CA ILE A 149 -15.43 4.98 0.09
C ILE A 149 -14.59 5.17 1.36
N ARG A 150 -14.96 4.52 2.46
CA ARG A 150 -14.22 4.53 3.72
C ARG A 150 -12.81 3.92 3.56
N PHE A 151 -12.69 2.84 2.82
CA PHE A 151 -11.41 2.22 2.49
C PHE A 151 -10.48 3.18 1.71
N LYS A 152 -10.99 3.87 0.69
CA LYS A 152 -10.23 4.87 -0.07
C LYS A 152 -9.76 6.03 0.81
N GLU A 153 -10.62 6.50 1.70
CA GLU A 153 -10.28 7.55 2.66
C GLU A 153 -9.18 7.09 3.65
N PHE A 154 -9.33 5.92 4.24
CA PHE A 154 -8.31 5.29 5.08
C PHE A 154 -6.99 5.15 4.32
N TRP A 155 -7.01 4.56 3.14
CA TRP A 155 -5.85 4.35 2.29
C TRP A 155 -5.08 5.64 2.03
N ARG A 156 -5.80 6.70 1.68
CA ARG A 156 -5.21 8.00 1.37
C ARG A 156 -4.74 8.75 2.62
N SER A 157 -5.56 8.81 3.66
CA SER A 157 -5.26 9.60 4.86
C SER A 157 -4.10 9.05 5.68
N ARG A 158 -3.90 7.74 5.65
CA ARG A 158 -2.84 7.00 6.34
C ARG A 158 -1.61 6.73 5.47
N TYR A 159 -1.56 7.24 4.26
CA TYR A 159 -0.42 7.06 3.33
C TYR A 159 -0.05 5.58 3.11
N ILE A 160 -1.04 4.70 3.00
CA ILE A 160 -0.79 3.24 3.00
C ILE A 160 0.13 2.82 1.86
N PHE A 161 -0.08 3.32 0.63
CA PHE A 161 0.74 2.91 -0.51
C PHE A 161 2.15 3.49 -0.45
N GLU A 162 2.30 4.73 0.00
CA GLU A 162 3.58 5.39 0.23
C GLU A 162 4.40 4.64 1.30
N PHE A 163 3.74 4.25 2.39
CA PHE A 163 4.33 3.41 3.43
C PHE A 163 4.78 2.05 2.89
N MET A 164 3.94 1.35 2.12
CA MET A 164 4.32 0.07 1.51
C MET A 164 5.56 0.20 0.61
N ARG A 165 5.66 1.29 -0.16
CA ARG A 165 6.83 1.59 -1.01
C ARG A 165 8.08 1.77 -0.17
N ILE A 166 8.03 2.58 0.89
CA ILE A 166 9.14 2.77 1.82
C ILE A 166 9.52 1.43 2.47
N TYR A 167 8.54 0.71 2.99
CA TYR A 167 8.75 -0.56 3.66
C TYR A 167 9.44 -1.60 2.76
N SER A 168 9.01 -1.70 1.50
CA SER A 168 9.63 -2.59 0.50
C SER A 168 11.09 -2.22 0.16
N GLU A 169 11.50 -0.96 0.40
CA GLU A 169 12.88 -0.52 0.13
C GLU A 169 13.84 -0.85 1.28
N ILE A 170 13.37 -0.76 2.53
CA ILE A 170 14.22 -0.94 3.72
C ILE A 170 14.15 -2.34 4.32
N THR A 171 13.19 -3.16 3.90
CA THR A 171 13.02 -4.53 4.37
C THR A 171 13.14 -5.54 3.23
N PRO A 172 13.41 -6.83 3.52
CA PRO A 172 13.38 -7.86 2.49
C PRO A 172 11.97 -8.23 1.99
N PHE A 173 10.93 -7.69 2.60
CA PHE A 173 9.55 -8.01 2.25
C PHE A 173 9.12 -7.30 0.98
N ASN A 174 8.48 -8.04 0.09
CA ASN A 174 7.91 -7.56 -1.15
C ASN A 174 6.40 -7.40 -0.94
N ILE A 175 5.88 -6.18 -0.95
CA ILE A 175 4.47 -5.91 -0.65
C ILE A 175 3.83 -5.02 -1.70
N SER A 176 4.41 -3.87 -2.01
CA SER A 176 3.75 -2.86 -2.86
C SER A 176 3.50 -3.33 -4.29
N GLU A 177 4.48 -3.96 -4.91
CA GLU A 177 4.35 -4.49 -6.27
C GLU A 177 3.46 -5.74 -6.28
N HIS A 178 3.54 -6.60 -5.26
CA HIS A 178 2.67 -7.76 -5.12
C HIS A 178 1.20 -7.35 -5.04
N ILE A 179 0.84 -6.49 -4.10
CA ILE A 179 -0.53 -5.98 -3.94
C ILE A 179 -1.01 -5.31 -5.23
N SER A 180 -0.16 -4.51 -5.90
CA SER A 180 -0.52 -3.87 -7.16
C SER A 180 -0.82 -4.90 -8.26
N GLY A 181 -0.03 -5.96 -8.34
CA GLY A 181 -0.24 -7.03 -9.32
C GLY A 181 -1.51 -7.84 -9.04
N VAL A 182 -1.75 -8.18 -7.77
CA VAL A 182 -2.97 -8.90 -7.35
C VAL A 182 -4.22 -8.05 -7.64
N HIS A 183 -4.20 -6.78 -7.25
CA HIS A 183 -5.29 -5.85 -7.54
C HIS A 183 -5.56 -5.73 -9.04
N TYR A 184 -4.50 -5.61 -9.86
CA TYR A 184 -4.64 -5.54 -11.31
C TYR A 184 -5.33 -6.78 -11.89
N ILE A 185 -4.90 -8.00 -11.51
CA ILE A 185 -5.51 -9.24 -12.00
C ILE A 185 -6.93 -9.38 -11.50
N ALA A 186 -7.18 -9.13 -10.21
CA ALA A 186 -8.51 -9.24 -9.61
C ALA A 186 -9.52 -8.32 -10.30
N MET A 187 -9.15 -7.06 -10.53
CA MET A 187 -10.00 -6.09 -11.22
C MET A 187 -10.24 -6.46 -12.68
N HIS A 188 -9.21 -6.95 -13.37
CA HIS A 188 -9.34 -7.41 -14.76
C HIS A 188 -10.32 -8.60 -14.89
N ILE A 189 -10.20 -9.59 -14.03
CA ILE A 189 -11.09 -10.76 -14.04
C ILE A 189 -12.49 -10.35 -13.61
N GLY A 190 -12.63 -9.58 -12.52
CA GLY A 190 -13.92 -9.09 -12.03
C GLY A 190 -14.69 -8.32 -13.10
N SER A 191 -14.03 -7.41 -13.83
CA SER A 191 -14.66 -6.68 -14.93
C SER A 191 -15.14 -7.60 -16.05
N GLN A 192 -14.33 -8.58 -16.45
CA GLN A 192 -14.72 -9.54 -17.50
C GLN A 192 -15.91 -10.42 -17.08
N LEU A 193 -15.99 -10.80 -15.82
CA LEU A 193 -17.11 -11.58 -15.30
C LEU A 193 -18.38 -10.74 -15.19
N ALA A 194 -18.26 -9.50 -14.73
CA ALA A 194 -19.38 -8.53 -14.68
C ALA A 194 -19.93 -8.23 -16.08
N GLU A 195 -19.09 -8.05 -17.09
CA GLU A 195 -19.49 -7.90 -18.49
C GLU A 195 -20.27 -9.12 -19.04
N LYS A 196 -20.03 -10.30 -18.48
CA LYS A 196 -20.77 -11.53 -18.80
C LYS A 196 -22.04 -11.73 -17.96
N GLY A 197 -22.39 -10.75 -17.13
CA GLY A 197 -23.61 -10.77 -16.32
C GLY A 197 -23.49 -11.50 -14.99
N LEU A 198 -22.28 -11.85 -14.55
CA LEU A 198 -22.07 -12.38 -13.20
C LEU A 198 -22.10 -11.24 -12.18
N PRO A 199 -22.75 -11.44 -11.01
CA PRO A 199 -22.87 -10.38 -9.99
C PRO A 199 -21.55 -10.23 -9.20
N VAL A 200 -20.61 -9.47 -9.75
CA VAL A 200 -19.36 -9.13 -9.06
C VAL A 200 -19.47 -7.74 -8.44
N ASP A 201 -19.29 -7.63 -7.14
CA ASP A 201 -19.16 -6.34 -6.46
C ASP A 201 -17.75 -5.77 -6.66
N MET A 202 -17.62 -4.89 -7.64
CA MET A 202 -16.31 -4.31 -8.04
C MET A 202 -15.70 -3.41 -6.97
N ALA A 203 -16.51 -2.80 -6.11
CA ALA A 203 -16.04 -2.01 -4.99
C ALA A 203 -15.42 -2.91 -3.91
N LEU A 204 -16.12 -3.98 -3.57
CA LEU A 204 -15.65 -5.02 -2.66
C LEU A 204 -14.36 -5.66 -3.16
N MET A 205 -14.33 -6.02 -4.46
CA MET A 205 -13.16 -6.63 -5.08
C MET A 205 -11.93 -5.72 -5.02
N SER A 206 -12.10 -4.42 -5.34
CA SER A 206 -11.00 -3.45 -5.30
C SER A 206 -10.45 -3.26 -3.88
N GLY A 207 -11.34 -3.06 -2.90
CA GLY A 207 -10.94 -2.88 -1.50
C GLY A 207 -10.24 -4.11 -0.92
N ALA A 208 -10.81 -5.29 -1.18
CA ALA A 208 -10.24 -6.55 -0.70
C ALA A 208 -8.88 -6.87 -1.36
N ALA A 209 -8.75 -6.72 -2.67
CA ALA A 209 -7.49 -6.96 -3.36
C ALA A 209 -6.38 -5.97 -2.97
N ALA A 210 -6.74 -4.71 -2.67
CA ALA A 210 -5.77 -3.75 -2.15
C ALA A 210 -5.40 -4.03 -0.69
N GLY A 211 -6.33 -4.56 0.11
CA GLY A 211 -6.18 -4.72 1.56
C GLY A 211 -5.69 -6.09 2.04
N HIS A 212 -5.66 -7.12 1.17
CA HIS A 212 -5.50 -8.52 1.58
C HIS A 212 -4.25 -8.81 2.42
N ASP A 213 -3.18 -8.11 2.17
CA ASP A 213 -1.87 -8.30 2.80
C ASP A 213 -1.53 -7.25 3.88
N LEU A 214 -2.46 -6.35 4.24
CA LEU A 214 -2.21 -5.32 5.26
C LEU A 214 -1.82 -5.90 6.61
N GLY A 215 -2.33 -7.08 6.95
CA GLY A 215 -2.01 -7.76 8.19
C GLY A 215 -0.54 -8.16 8.36
N LYS A 216 0.24 -8.22 7.27
CA LYS A 216 1.69 -8.43 7.37
C LYS A 216 2.39 -7.34 8.19
N PHE A 217 1.86 -6.12 8.19
CA PHE A 217 2.38 -5.03 9.01
C PHE A 217 2.03 -5.14 10.49
N GLY A 218 1.00 -5.93 10.83
CA GLY A 218 0.59 -6.20 12.21
C GLY A 218 1.48 -7.20 12.94
N CYS A 219 2.17 -8.07 12.20
CA CYS A 219 3.04 -9.08 12.80
C CYS A 219 4.28 -8.45 13.44
N SER A 220 4.55 -8.76 14.70
CA SER A 220 5.76 -8.36 15.42
C SER A 220 6.99 -9.15 14.92
N GLU A 221 8.19 -8.75 15.33
CA GLU A 221 9.42 -9.49 15.00
C GLU A 221 9.40 -10.92 15.56
N ARG A 222 8.81 -11.11 16.74
CA ARG A 222 8.66 -12.43 17.39
C ARG A 222 7.72 -13.36 16.60
N GLU A 223 6.87 -12.79 15.78
CA GLU A 223 5.89 -13.49 14.94
C GLU A 223 6.36 -13.68 13.49
N SER A 224 7.59 -13.28 13.17
CA SER A 224 8.13 -13.28 11.78
C SER A 224 7.97 -14.63 11.08
N ALA A 225 8.21 -15.76 11.78
CA ALA A 225 8.02 -17.10 11.23
C ALA A 225 6.54 -17.48 11.02
N ARG A 226 5.61 -16.75 11.64
CA ARG A 226 4.15 -17.01 11.58
C ARG A 226 3.41 -16.01 10.68
N ILE A 227 4.08 -15.07 10.03
CA ILE A 227 3.47 -14.11 9.10
C ILE A 227 2.54 -14.79 8.09
N PRO A 228 2.89 -15.95 7.47
CA PRO A 228 2.01 -16.61 6.50
C PRO A 228 0.63 -17.02 7.06
N TYR A 229 0.48 -17.08 8.37
CA TYR A 229 -0.76 -17.46 9.05
C TYR A 229 -1.42 -16.28 9.75
N LEU A 230 -0.64 -15.45 10.44
CA LEU A 230 -1.15 -14.36 11.27
C LEU A 230 -1.62 -13.15 10.45
N HIS A 231 -1.12 -12.95 9.23
CA HIS A 231 -1.52 -11.79 8.46
C HIS A 231 -3.01 -11.79 8.10
N TYR A 232 -3.65 -12.95 7.98
CA TYR A 232 -5.11 -13.05 7.78
C TYR A 232 -5.86 -12.47 8.98
N TYR A 233 -5.47 -12.88 10.19
CA TYR A 233 -6.04 -12.39 11.43
C TYR A 233 -5.89 -10.87 11.57
N TYR A 234 -4.68 -10.36 11.40
CA TYR A 234 -4.42 -8.92 11.49
C TYR A 234 -5.09 -8.11 10.39
N THR A 235 -5.25 -8.66 9.18
CA THR A 235 -6.03 -8.02 8.11
C THR A 235 -7.50 -7.88 8.51
N ASP A 236 -8.11 -8.96 9.00
CA ASP A 236 -9.50 -9.00 9.45
C ASP A 236 -9.75 -8.00 10.59
N GLU A 237 -8.90 -8.05 11.61
CA GLU A 237 -8.99 -7.18 12.78
C GLU A 237 -8.89 -5.69 12.40
N LEU A 238 -7.89 -5.32 11.60
CA LEU A 238 -7.71 -3.94 11.14
C LEU A 238 -8.94 -3.42 10.39
N LEU A 239 -9.40 -4.17 9.40
CA LEU A 239 -10.49 -3.72 8.54
C LEU A 239 -11.83 -3.70 9.28
N LYS A 240 -12.10 -4.64 10.17
CA LYS A 240 -13.29 -4.62 11.05
C LYS A 240 -13.26 -3.45 12.02
N ARG A 241 -12.13 -3.18 12.65
CA ARG A 241 -11.94 -2.01 13.53
C ARG A 241 -12.21 -0.69 12.81
N LEU A 242 -11.91 -0.63 11.52
CA LEU A 242 -12.21 0.52 10.65
C LEU A 242 -13.64 0.50 10.09
N ASN A 243 -14.49 -0.39 10.59
CA ASN A 243 -15.88 -0.55 10.16
C ASN A 243 -16.03 -0.87 8.65
N MET A 244 -15.23 -1.85 8.19
CA MET A 244 -15.23 -2.38 6.82
C MET A 244 -15.33 -3.93 6.84
N PRO A 245 -16.38 -4.52 7.45
CA PRO A 245 -16.48 -5.96 7.65
C PRO A 245 -16.62 -6.76 6.34
N MET A 246 -17.27 -6.23 5.29
CA MET A 246 -17.38 -6.92 4.01
C MET A 246 -16.01 -7.03 3.33
N ILE A 247 -15.26 -5.92 3.27
CA ILE A 247 -13.89 -5.91 2.72
C ILE A 247 -12.99 -6.81 3.58
N ALA A 248 -13.12 -6.77 4.91
CA ALA A 248 -12.37 -7.62 5.83
C ALA A 248 -12.59 -9.10 5.52
N HIS A 249 -13.85 -9.52 5.34
CA HIS A 249 -14.21 -10.91 5.07
C HIS A 249 -13.53 -11.45 3.80
N ILE A 250 -13.58 -10.71 2.70
CA ILE A 250 -12.94 -11.14 1.45
C ILE A 250 -11.41 -11.06 1.55
N ALA A 251 -10.89 -9.96 2.11
CA ALA A 251 -9.44 -9.74 2.23
C ALA A 251 -8.76 -10.78 3.13
N SER A 252 -9.40 -11.23 4.22
CA SER A 252 -8.85 -12.25 5.11
C SER A 252 -9.04 -13.69 4.61
N ASN A 253 -9.94 -13.92 3.65
CA ASN A 253 -10.24 -15.25 3.11
C ASN A 253 -9.54 -15.52 1.75
N HIS A 254 -8.37 -14.94 1.53
CA HIS A 254 -7.61 -15.18 0.28
C HIS A 254 -6.70 -16.43 0.35
N SER A 255 -6.99 -17.35 1.27
CA SER A 255 -6.23 -18.58 1.51
C SER A 255 -6.95 -19.81 0.99
N THR A 256 -6.19 -20.88 0.75
CA THR A 256 -6.70 -22.22 0.44
C THR A 256 -6.94 -23.08 1.69
N TRP A 257 -6.76 -22.54 2.91
CA TRP A 257 -6.81 -23.31 4.15
C TRP A 257 -8.19 -23.80 4.53
N ASP A 258 -9.24 -23.04 4.16
CA ASP A 258 -10.64 -23.35 4.45
C ASP A 258 -11.49 -23.18 3.19
N LEU A 259 -11.19 -23.99 2.15
CA LEU A 259 -11.96 -24.03 0.93
C LEU A 259 -13.28 -24.81 1.14
N GLU A 260 -14.13 -24.30 2.03
CA GLU A 260 -15.54 -24.67 1.98
C GLU A 260 -16.20 -23.87 0.86
N LEU A 261 -16.23 -24.47 -0.34
CA LEU A 261 -16.74 -23.84 -1.57
C LEU A 261 -18.14 -23.23 -1.39
N GLU A 262 -18.94 -23.75 -0.47
CA GLU A 262 -20.29 -23.27 -0.16
C GLU A 262 -20.30 -21.86 0.47
N ASN A 263 -19.19 -21.43 1.07
CA ASN A 263 -19.04 -20.14 1.75
C ASN A 263 -18.21 -19.13 1.00
N LEU A 264 -17.68 -19.47 -0.19
CA LEU A 264 -16.86 -18.57 -0.98
C LEU A 264 -17.70 -17.78 -1.98
N SER A 265 -17.62 -16.45 -1.88
CA SER A 265 -18.17 -15.56 -2.90
C SER A 265 -17.31 -15.59 -4.17
N VAL A 266 -17.86 -15.07 -5.26
CA VAL A 266 -17.10 -14.92 -6.52
C VAL A 266 -15.89 -14.01 -6.32
N GLU A 267 -15.98 -12.99 -5.46
CA GLU A 267 -14.88 -12.09 -5.12
C GLU A 267 -13.75 -12.81 -4.37
N SER A 268 -14.09 -13.71 -3.43
CA SER A 268 -13.10 -14.54 -2.74
C SER A 268 -12.33 -15.44 -3.71
N LEU A 269 -13.04 -16.11 -4.62
CA LEU A 269 -12.41 -16.95 -5.63
C LEU A 269 -11.50 -16.17 -6.58
N ILE A 270 -11.94 -14.99 -7.01
CA ILE A 270 -11.13 -14.10 -7.85
C ILE A 270 -9.86 -13.69 -7.10
N LEU A 271 -9.98 -13.28 -5.82
CA LEU A 271 -8.84 -12.83 -5.03
C LEU A 271 -7.83 -13.96 -4.80
N ILE A 272 -8.28 -15.14 -4.39
CA ILE A 272 -7.43 -16.34 -4.23
C ILE A 272 -6.68 -16.62 -5.54
N TYR A 273 -7.39 -16.66 -6.65
CA TYR A 273 -6.77 -16.91 -7.95
C TYR A 273 -5.76 -15.82 -8.33
N ALA A 274 -6.10 -14.54 -8.10
CA ALA A 274 -5.22 -13.42 -8.41
C ALA A 274 -3.93 -13.46 -7.58
N ASP A 275 -4.02 -13.77 -6.28
CA ASP A 275 -2.86 -13.89 -5.39
C ASP A 275 -1.89 -14.99 -5.87
N PHE A 276 -2.41 -16.15 -6.25
CA PHE A 276 -1.57 -17.24 -6.78
C PHE A 276 -0.95 -16.96 -8.15
N ARG A 277 -1.53 -16.05 -8.93
CA ARG A 277 -1.00 -15.62 -10.22
C ARG A 277 0.16 -14.64 -10.11
N VAL A 278 0.33 -13.96 -8.99
CA VAL A 278 1.35 -12.94 -8.80
C VAL A 278 2.47 -13.47 -7.91
N LYS A 279 3.67 -13.54 -8.46
CA LYS A 279 4.87 -13.86 -7.70
C LYS A 279 5.85 -12.70 -7.74
N ASN A 280 6.37 -12.36 -6.59
CA ASN A 280 7.35 -11.31 -6.43
C ASN A 280 8.77 -11.89 -6.33
N TYR A 281 9.72 -11.10 -6.78
CA TYR A 281 11.15 -11.37 -6.69
C TYR A 281 11.90 -10.03 -6.58
N ARG A 282 13.19 -10.08 -6.31
CA ARG A 282 14.02 -8.87 -6.25
C ARG A 282 15.12 -8.90 -7.28
N THR A 283 15.33 -7.75 -7.93
CA THR A 283 16.44 -7.51 -8.85
C THR A 283 16.97 -6.09 -8.62
N GLY A 284 18.29 -5.99 -8.38
CA GLY A 284 18.93 -4.69 -8.13
C GLY A 284 18.35 -3.95 -6.91
N GLY A 285 17.98 -4.70 -5.85
CA GLY A 285 17.40 -4.15 -4.63
C GLY A 285 15.97 -3.62 -4.77
N ARG A 286 15.30 -3.88 -5.90
CA ARG A 286 13.90 -3.48 -6.15
C ARG A 286 12.99 -4.68 -6.19
N GLU A 287 11.79 -4.51 -5.65
CA GLU A 287 10.69 -5.45 -5.81
C GLU A 287 10.26 -5.50 -7.29
N ARG A 288 9.98 -6.70 -7.78
CA ARG A 288 9.48 -7.00 -9.11
C ARG A 288 8.41 -8.08 -9.00
N ILE A 289 7.51 -8.11 -9.98
CA ILE A 289 6.51 -9.17 -10.08
C ILE A 289 6.64 -9.93 -11.39
N LYS A 290 6.19 -11.18 -11.33
CA LYS A 290 5.97 -12.06 -12.47
C LYS A 290 4.54 -12.58 -12.40
N PHE A 291 3.83 -12.52 -13.51
CA PHE A 291 2.52 -13.14 -13.64
C PHE A 291 2.70 -14.61 -14.07
N TYR A 292 2.27 -15.51 -13.22
CA TYR A 292 2.29 -16.94 -13.53
C TYR A 292 1.21 -17.28 -14.55
N THR A 293 1.48 -18.29 -15.40
CA THR A 293 0.46 -18.94 -16.22
C THR A 293 -0.54 -19.67 -15.31
N LEU A 294 -1.70 -20.04 -15.85
CA LEU A 294 -2.71 -20.84 -15.13
C LEU A 294 -2.08 -22.10 -14.54
N LYS A 295 -1.33 -22.86 -15.35
CA LYS A 295 -0.65 -24.07 -14.89
C LYS A 295 0.31 -23.80 -13.74
N GLN A 296 1.17 -22.79 -13.83
CA GLN A 296 2.11 -22.43 -12.77
C GLN A 296 1.40 -22.02 -11.49
N ALA A 297 0.28 -21.30 -11.57
CA ALA A 297 -0.51 -20.90 -10.40
C ALA A 297 -1.13 -22.15 -9.74
N PHE A 298 -1.68 -23.08 -10.54
CA PHE A 298 -2.22 -24.34 -10.06
C PHE A 298 -1.17 -25.20 -9.36
N ASP A 299 0.03 -25.33 -9.94
CA ASP A 299 1.15 -26.08 -9.34
C ASP A 299 1.50 -25.51 -7.93
N VAL A 300 1.42 -24.19 -7.76
CA VAL A 300 1.63 -23.54 -6.45
C VAL A 300 0.49 -23.84 -5.47
N ILE A 301 -0.77 -23.83 -5.93
CA ILE A 301 -1.94 -24.16 -5.10
C ILE A 301 -1.82 -25.60 -4.60
N LEU A 302 -1.58 -26.56 -5.50
CA LEU A 302 -1.42 -27.96 -5.16
C LEU A 302 -0.28 -28.17 -4.16
N GLY A 303 0.90 -27.57 -4.38
CA GLY A 303 2.01 -27.66 -3.43
C GLY A 303 1.72 -27.05 -2.06
N LYS A 304 0.85 -26.02 -1.97
CA LYS A 304 0.40 -25.48 -0.67
C LYS A 304 -0.59 -26.43 0.01
N LEU A 305 -1.51 -27.04 -0.72
CA LEU A 305 -2.47 -28.01 -0.19
C LEU A 305 -1.75 -29.23 0.39
N ASP A 306 -0.74 -29.77 -0.32
CA ASP A 306 0.08 -30.89 0.16
C ASP A 306 0.78 -30.54 1.51
N ASN A 307 1.28 -29.30 1.65
CA ASN A 307 1.90 -28.84 2.88
C ASN A 307 0.91 -28.66 4.04
N VAL A 308 -0.34 -28.30 3.75
CA VAL A 308 -1.42 -28.19 4.76
C VAL A 308 -1.72 -29.54 5.36
N ASP A 309 -1.89 -30.55 4.53
CA ASP A 309 -2.17 -31.90 5.00
C ASP A 309 -0.98 -32.47 5.81
N GLY A 310 0.25 -32.21 5.40
CA GLY A 310 1.43 -32.53 6.18
C GLY A 310 1.48 -31.82 7.55
N ALA A 311 1.07 -30.57 7.64
CA ALA A 311 1.05 -29.82 8.91
C ALA A 311 -0.12 -30.23 9.83
N LYS A 312 -1.26 -30.69 9.29
CA LYS A 312 -2.40 -31.21 10.09
C LYS A 312 -2.02 -32.47 10.84
N HIS A 313 -1.10 -33.28 10.32
CA HIS A 313 -0.58 -34.48 10.99
C HIS A 313 0.45 -34.20 12.09
N LEU A 314 0.95 -32.97 12.19
CA LEU A 314 1.93 -32.55 13.21
C LEU A 314 1.28 -31.81 14.40
N ARG A 315 -0.06 -31.73 14.46
CA ARG A 315 -0.87 -31.25 15.59
C ARG A 315 -1.57 -32.40 16.27
#